data_d9f8854bf6c1a51f9f0c52490bd2f41d
#
_entry.id   d9f8854bf6c1a51f9f0c52490bd2f41d
#
_cell.length_a   1.000
_cell.length_b   1.000
_cell.length_c   1.000
_cell.angle_alpha   90.00
_cell.angle_beta   90.00
_cell.angle_gamma   90.00
#
_symmetry.space_group_name_H-M   'P 1'
#
loop_
_entity.id
_entity.type
_entity.pdbx_description
1 polymer ?
#
loop_
_entity_poly.entity_id
_entity_poly.type
_entity_poly.pdbx_seq_one_letter_code
_entity_poly.pdbx_strand_id
1 'polypeptide(L)'
;MTESLEGYALSHKCFLQLKPGTHTMTRTVPKAPGKVKLVIGNGGGHDPGTPGQIGYGLYDMVSLGDVFACQSGRKLLEAIKELDDGSPVLLTIANHAGDVMNGQMACRKAKAAGINIERVADRKSVV
;
A
#
# COMPACT_ATOMS: atom_id res chain seq x y z
N MET A 1 11.43 12.65 -4.10
CA MET A 1 10.75 11.55 -3.39
C MET A 1 11.27 10.17 -3.77
N THR A 2 11.46 9.89 -5.03
CA THR A 2 11.95 8.58 -5.47
C THR A 2 13.29 8.20 -4.82
N GLU A 3 14.25 9.13 -4.80
CA GLU A 3 15.55 8.90 -4.18
C GLU A 3 15.43 8.67 -2.67
N SER A 4 14.51 9.37 -2.01
CA SER A 4 14.25 9.20 -0.58
C SER A 4 13.75 7.78 -0.29
N LEU A 5 12.82 7.28 -1.09
CA LEU A 5 12.30 5.93 -0.94
C LEU A 5 13.36 4.87 -1.27
N GLU A 6 14.17 5.10 -2.29
CA GLU A 6 15.27 4.20 -2.63
C GLU A 6 16.28 4.10 -1.50
N GLY A 7 16.65 5.24 -0.91
CA GLY A 7 17.57 5.28 0.23
C GLY A 7 17.01 4.58 1.45
N TYR A 8 15.72 4.81 1.74
CA TYR A 8 15.05 4.15 2.84
C TYR A 8 15.02 2.63 2.66
N ALA A 9 14.69 2.16 1.44
CA ALA A 9 14.66 0.74 1.13
C ALA A 9 16.02 0.08 1.28
N LEU A 10 17.08 0.75 0.82
CA LEU A 10 18.46 0.25 0.97
C LEU A 10 18.87 0.15 2.44
N SER A 11 18.48 1.13 3.26
CA SER A 11 18.79 1.15 4.69
C SER A 11 18.03 0.09 5.48
N HIS A 12 16.85 -0.32 5.00
CA HIS A 12 15.95 -1.21 5.72
C HIS A 12 15.64 -2.50 4.94
N LYS A 13 16.53 -2.94 4.08
CA LYS A 13 16.30 -4.09 3.19
C LYS A 13 16.00 -5.40 3.92
N CYS A 14 16.32 -5.49 5.23
CA CYS A 14 15.95 -6.65 6.04
C CYS A 14 14.44 -6.74 6.26
N PHE A 15 13.73 -5.62 6.19
CA PHE A 15 12.31 -5.53 6.49
C PHE A 15 11.45 -5.28 5.26
N LEU A 16 11.93 -4.46 4.34
CA LEU A 16 11.15 -4.04 3.18
C LEU A 16 12.02 -3.92 1.93
N GLN A 17 11.36 -3.91 0.79
CA GLN A 17 12.00 -3.69 -0.51
C GLN A 17 11.11 -2.78 -1.36
N LEU A 18 11.74 -1.91 -2.13
CA LEU A 18 11.06 -1.02 -3.07
C LEU A 18 11.00 -1.69 -4.44
N LYS A 19 9.81 -1.71 -5.03
CA LYS A 19 9.68 -2.16 -6.42
C LYS A 19 10.27 -1.10 -7.34
N PRO A 20 11.26 -1.45 -8.20
CA PRO A 20 11.90 -0.47 -9.08
C PRO A 20 10.91 0.27 -9.98
N GLY A 21 11.12 1.57 -10.12
CA GLY A 21 10.28 2.41 -10.97
C GLY A 21 8.91 2.76 -10.37
N THR A 22 8.67 2.43 -9.10
CA THR A 22 7.40 2.70 -8.43
C THR A 22 7.63 3.29 -7.05
N HIS A 23 6.54 3.75 -6.41
CA HIS A 23 6.54 4.14 -5.00
C HIS A 23 5.86 3.06 -4.14
N THR A 24 5.99 1.80 -4.56
CA THR A 24 5.40 0.65 -3.86
C THR A 24 6.49 -0.12 -3.12
N MET A 25 6.26 -0.34 -1.83
CA MET A 25 7.17 -1.11 -0.98
C MET A 25 6.45 -2.33 -0.41
N THR A 26 7.15 -3.45 -0.33
CA THR A 26 6.61 -4.70 0.22
C THR A 26 7.56 -5.25 1.26
N ARG A 27 7.06 -6.20 2.07
CA ARG A 27 7.92 -6.92 3.02
C ARG A 27 8.96 -7.73 2.24
N THR A 28 10.19 -7.73 2.76
CA THR A 28 11.26 -8.57 2.19
C THR A 28 10.91 -10.05 2.30
N VAL A 29 10.34 -10.45 3.45
CA VAL A 29 9.85 -11.82 3.65
C VAL A 29 8.33 -11.79 3.53
N PRO A 30 7.75 -12.43 2.50
CA PRO A 30 6.30 -12.44 2.32
C PRO A 30 5.57 -13.15 3.46
N LYS A 31 4.32 -12.73 3.71
CA LYS A 31 3.45 -13.41 4.66
C LYS A 31 3.06 -14.79 4.11
N ALA A 32 2.88 -15.75 4.99
CA ALA A 32 2.46 -17.10 4.60
C ALA A 32 1.14 -17.07 3.82
N PRO A 33 0.98 -17.92 2.79
CA PRO A 33 -0.27 -17.98 2.02
C PRO A 33 -1.47 -18.29 2.91
N GLY A 34 -2.63 -17.74 2.56
CA GLY A 34 -3.88 -17.94 3.30
C GLY A 34 -4.13 -16.93 4.41
N LYS A 35 -3.13 -16.14 4.78
CA LYS A 35 -3.30 -15.08 5.79
C LYS A 35 -3.71 -13.78 5.09
N VAL A 36 -4.50 -12.96 5.81
CA VAL A 36 -4.92 -11.65 5.28
C VAL A 36 -3.70 -10.76 5.08
N LYS A 37 -3.60 -10.19 3.88
CA LYS A 37 -2.54 -9.23 3.55
C LYS A 37 -3.01 -7.82 3.83
N LEU A 38 -2.19 -7.07 4.55
CA LEU A 38 -2.49 -5.68 4.92
C LEU A 38 -1.80 -4.75 3.93
N VAL A 39 -2.60 -3.90 3.28
CA VAL A 39 -2.13 -2.96 2.28
C VAL A 39 -2.56 -1.55 2.68
N ILE A 40 -1.67 -0.58 2.52
CA ILE A 40 -2.01 0.82 2.72
C ILE A 40 -1.70 1.61 1.43
N GLY A 41 -2.66 2.43 1.01
CA GLY A 41 -2.50 3.32 -0.14
C GLY A 41 -2.74 4.75 0.28
N ASN A 42 -1.68 5.53 0.41
CA ASN A 42 -1.73 6.91 0.88
C ASN A 42 -0.97 7.85 -0.04
N GLY A 43 -1.15 9.15 0.16
CA GLY A 43 -0.29 10.16 -0.44
C GLY A 43 1.12 10.09 0.12
N GLY A 44 2.08 10.59 -0.64
CA GLY A 44 3.46 10.69 -0.20
C GLY A 44 3.76 11.98 0.56
N GLY A 45 5.01 12.14 0.96
CA GLY A 45 5.49 13.35 1.62
C GLY A 45 5.48 13.29 3.15
N HIS A 46 5.00 12.19 3.73
CA HIS A 46 4.99 11.98 5.17
C HIS A 46 5.99 10.91 5.59
N ASP A 47 7.04 10.73 4.81
CA ASP A 47 8.04 9.72 5.06
C ASP A 47 8.89 10.06 6.30
N PRO A 48 9.33 9.04 7.04
CA PRO A 48 9.13 7.61 6.85
C PRO A 48 7.91 7.03 7.57
N GLY A 49 6.92 7.85 7.88
CA GLY A 49 5.75 7.44 8.66
C GLY A 49 5.04 6.22 8.09
N THR A 50 4.73 6.24 6.79
CA THR A 50 4.02 5.14 6.14
C THR A 50 4.94 3.96 5.80
N PRO A 51 6.10 4.16 5.14
CA PRO A 51 7.03 3.05 4.91
C PRO A 51 7.52 2.36 6.17
N GLY A 52 7.62 3.09 7.28
CA GLY A 52 8.01 2.53 8.57
C GLY A 52 7.00 1.56 9.17
N GLN A 53 5.83 1.42 8.58
CA GLN A 53 4.79 0.49 9.05
C GLN A 53 4.86 -0.88 8.35
N ILE A 54 5.83 -1.10 7.47
CA ILE A 54 6.05 -2.40 6.82
C ILE A 54 6.91 -3.27 7.73
N GLY A 55 6.52 -4.52 7.90
CA GLY A 55 7.33 -5.47 8.65
C GLY A 55 6.53 -6.64 9.18
N TYR A 56 7.20 -7.48 9.96
CA TYR A 56 6.58 -8.63 10.59
C TYR A 56 5.51 -8.17 11.60
N GLY A 57 4.29 -8.67 11.44
CA GLY A 57 3.15 -8.24 12.26
C GLY A 57 2.59 -6.87 11.91
N LEU A 58 3.07 -6.26 10.83
CA LEU A 58 2.64 -4.94 10.35
C LEU A 58 2.14 -5.06 8.91
N TYR A 59 2.23 -3.98 8.14
CA TYR A 59 1.75 -3.99 6.75
C TYR A 59 2.62 -4.85 5.84
N ASP A 60 1.98 -5.48 4.87
CA ASP A 60 2.64 -6.27 3.83
C ASP A 60 3.08 -5.40 2.66
N MET A 61 2.32 -4.36 2.35
CA MET A 61 2.60 -3.48 1.24
C MET A 61 2.14 -2.06 1.53
N VAL A 62 2.93 -1.11 1.07
CA VAL A 62 2.59 0.32 1.08
C VAL A 62 2.72 0.83 -0.35
N SER A 63 1.70 1.51 -0.85
CA SER A 63 1.73 2.16 -2.16
C SER A 63 1.50 3.65 -1.96
N LEU A 64 2.46 4.47 -2.33
CA LEU A 64 2.46 5.91 -2.09
C LEU A 64 2.23 6.70 -3.37
N GLY A 65 1.51 7.81 -3.25
CA GLY A 65 1.43 8.83 -4.27
C GLY A 65 2.68 9.72 -4.25
N ASP A 66 2.64 10.79 -5.04
CA ASP A 66 3.68 11.80 -5.01
C ASP A 66 3.57 12.64 -3.74
N VAL A 67 4.52 13.55 -3.55
CA VAL A 67 4.55 14.41 -2.36
C VAL A 67 3.24 15.18 -2.22
N PHE A 68 2.56 14.97 -1.09
CA PHE A 68 1.26 15.57 -0.77
C PHE A 68 0.17 15.35 -1.83
N ALA A 69 0.29 14.29 -2.62
CA ALA A 69 -0.72 13.88 -3.58
C ALA A 69 -1.18 12.47 -3.26
N CYS A 70 -2.47 12.19 -3.45
CA CYS A 70 -3.01 10.86 -3.20
C CYS A 70 -2.51 9.85 -4.24
N GLN A 71 -2.46 8.58 -3.84
CA GLN A 71 -2.08 7.50 -4.73
C GLN A 71 -3.12 7.31 -5.82
N SER A 72 -2.68 7.14 -7.06
CA SER A 72 -3.54 6.81 -8.18
C SER A 72 -4.24 5.46 -7.94
N GLY A 73 -5.55 5.41 -8.17
CA GLY A 73 -6.29 4.15 -8.05
C GLY A 73 -5.78 3.07 -8.99
N ARG A 74 -5.33 3.46 -10.18
CA ARG A 74 -4.74 2.53 -11.14
C ARG A 74 -3.44 1.92 -10.64
N LYS A 75 -2.54 2.73 -10.10
CA LYS A 75 -1.26 2.26 -9.56
C LYS A 75 -1.48 1.38 -8.34
N LEU A 76 -2.42 1.77 -7.48
CA LEU A 76 -2.79 0.97 -6.32
C LEU A 76 -3.35 -0.39 -6.74
N LEU A 77 -4.20 -0.43 -7.74
CA LEU A 77 -4.75 -1.67 -8.28
C LEU A 77 -3.65 -2.57 -8.84
N GLU A 78 -2.71 -2.02 -9.60
CA GLU A 78 -1.58 -2.79 -10.15
C GLU A 78 -0.74 -3.40 -9.03
N ALA A 79 -0.48 -2.62 -7.97
CA ALA A 79 0.28 -3.10 -6.82
C ALA A 79 -0.45 -4.23 -6.11
N ILE A 80 -1.76 -4.11 -5.92
CA ILE A 80 -2.57 -5.16 -5.28
C ILE A 80 -2.56 -6.43 -6.12
N LYS A 81 -2.67 -6.31 -7.44
CA LYS A 81 -2.64 -7.48 -8.33
C LYS A 81 -1.31 -8.23 -8.25
N GLU A 82 -0.21 -7.52 -8.13
CA GLU A 82 1.11 -8.16 -7.99
C GLU A 82 1.28 -8.86 -6.64
N LEU A 83 0.65 -8.33 -5.60
CA LEU A 83 0.68 -8.94 -4.28
C LEU A 83 -0.22 -10.17 -4.19
N ASP A 84 -1.18 -10.30 -5.09
CA ASP A 84 -2.22 -11.32 -5.03
C ASP A 84 -1.64 -12.74 -5.18
N ASP A 85 -1.91 -13.58 -4.19
CA ASP A 85 -1.59 -15.01 -4.21
C ASP A 85 -2.82 -15.86 -3.85
N GLY A 86 -4.01 -15.28 -3.98
CA GLY A 86 -5.26 -15.91 -3.59
C GLY A 86 -5.68 -15.63 -2.16
N SER A 87 -4.80 -15.05 -1.35
CA SER A 87 -5.11 -14.69 0.05
C SER A 87 -6.00 -13.45 0.09
N PRO A 88 -6.84 -13.31 1.13
CA PRO A 88 -7.64 -12.10 1.31
C PRO A 88 -6.75 -10.86 1.51
N VAL A 89 -7.24 -9.70 1.08
CA VAL A 89 -6.54 -8.42 1.20
C VAL A 89 -7.40 -7.45 2.01
N LEU A 90 -6.80 -6.77 2.97
CA LEU A 90 -7.42 -5.65 3.67
C LEU A 90 -6.69 -4.37 3.27
N LEU A 91 -7.40 -3.49 2.57
CA LEU A 91 -6.87 -2.20 2.15
C LEU A 91 -7.27 -1.13 3.16
N THR A 92 -6.27 -0.46 3.74
CA THR A 92 -6.51 0.70 4.60
C THR A 92 -6.12 1.96 3.85
N ILE A 93 -6.90 3.00 4.01
CA ILE A 93 -6.66 4.29 3.35
C ILE A 93 -6.93 5.42 4.32
N ALA A 94 -6.23 6.54 4.13
CA ALA A 94 -6.52 7.76 4.87
C ALA A 94 -7.91 8.29 4.46
N ASN A 95 -8.62 8.89 5.41
CA ASN A 95 -9.96 9.41 5.14
C ASN A 95 -9.91 10.82 4.54
N HIS A 96 -9.20 10.95 3.42
CA HIS A 96 -9.18 12.14 2.58
C HIS A 96 -9.96 11.82 1.29
N ALA A 97 -10.66 12.80 0.73
CA ALA A 97 -11.55 12.58 -0.40
C ALA A 97 -10.87 11.88 -1.58
N GLY A 98 -9.67 12.30 -1.93
CA GLY A 98 -8.91 11.68 -3.03
C GLY A 98 -8.50 10.24 -2.74
N ASP A 99 -8.02 9.97 -1.54
CA ASP A 99 -7.62 8.62 -1.13
C ASP A 99 -8.83 7.69 -1.06
N VAL A 100 -9.95 8.17 -0.54
CA VAL A 100 -11.19 7.39 -0.48
C VAL A 100 -11.68 7.04 -1.89
N MET A 101 -11.70 8.01 -2.79
CA MET A 101 -12.14 7.80 -4.16
C MET A 101 -11.26 6.79 -4.90
N ASN A 102 -9.96 6.96 -4.84
CA ASN A 102 -9.01 6.05 -5.49
C ASN A 102 -9.04 4.66 -4.87
N GLY A 103 -9.17 4.57 -3.55
CA GLY A 103 -9.31 3.30 -2.85
C GLY A 103 -10.58 2.56 -3.23
N GLN A 104 -11.71 3.27 -3.35
CA GLN A 104 -12.97 2.67 -3.81
C GLN A 104 -12.84 2.11 -5.22
N MET A 105 -12.23 2.87 -6.13
CA MET A 105 -12.04 2.42 -7.50
C MET A 105 -11.14 1.19 -7.56
N ALA A 106 -10.02 1.21 -6.86
CA ALA A 106 -9.09 0.07 -6.82
C ALA A 106 -9.76 -1.17 -6.24
N CYS A 107 -10.48 -1.01 -5.14
CA CYS A 107 -11.20 -2.11 -4.49
C CYS A 107 -12.26 -2.73 -5.41
N ARG A 108 -13.05 -1.88 -6.09
CA ARG A 108 -14.08 -2.35 -7.01
C ARG A 108 -13.49 -3.15 -8.17
N LYS A 109 -12.43 -2.63 -8.77
CA LYS A 109 -11.77 -3.30 -9.90
C LYS A 109 -11.06 -4.58 -9.46
N ALA A 110 -10.48 -4.59 -8.26
CA ALA A 110 -9.85 -5.79 -7.71
C ALA A 110 -10.89 -6.90 -7.47
N LYS A 111 -12.06 -6.56 -6.93
CA LYS A 111 -13.16 -7.52 -6.75
C LYS A 111 -13.61 -8.07 -8.11
N ALA A 112 -13.71 -7.23 -9.13
CA ALA A 112 -14.06 -7.67 -10.48
C ALA A 112 -13.01 -8.61 -11.08
N ALA A 113 -11.76 -8.49 -10.65
CA ALA A 113 -10.67 -9.37 -11.06
C ALA A 113 -10.58 -10.66 -10.24
N GLY A 114 -11.50 -10.88 -9.30
CA GLY A 114 -11.55 -12.08 -8.47
C GLY A 114 -10.74 -12.03 -7.19
N ILE A 115 -10.22 -10.88 -6.81
CA ILE A 115 -9.47 -10.70 -5.56
C ILE A 115 -10.44 -10.49 -4.42
N ASN A 116 -10.27 -11.25 -3.33
CA ASN A 116 -11.06 -11.05 -2.12
C ASN A 116 -10.46 -9.89 -1.32
N ILE A 117 -11.04 -8.70 -1.48
CA ILE A 117 -10.53 -7.47 -0.89
C ILE A 117 -11.62 -6.71 -0.15
N GLU A 118 -11.27 -6.17 1.02
CA GLU A 118 -12.10 -5.25 1.78
C GLU A 118 -11.32 -3.97 2.03
N ARG A 119 -12.05 -2.88 2.29
CA ARG A 119 -11.49 -1.55 2.45
C ARG A 119 -11.95 -0.93 3.76
N VAL A 120 -11.00 -0.28 4.45
CA VAL A 120 -11.27 0.50 5.67
C VAL A 120 -10.64 1.88 5.53
N ALA A 121 -11.41 2.93 5.77
CA ALA A 121 -10.90 4.30 5.80
C ALA A 121 -10.59 4.70 7.25
N ASP A 122 -9.46 5.36 7.44
CA ASP A 122 -9.05 5.83 8.75
C ASP A 122 -9.95 7.00 9.20
N ARG A 123 -10.56 6.84 10.36
CA ARG A 123 -11.45 7.87 10.92
C ARG A 123 -10.70 9.06 11.50
N LYS A 124 -9.48 8.87 11.94
CA LYS A 124 -8.71 9.92 12.63
C LYS A 124 -8.29 11.06 11.69
N SER A 125 -8.17 10.80 10.42
CA SER A 125 -7.79 11.82 9.46
C SER A 125 -8.91 12.81 9.14
N VAL A 126 -10.06 12.69 9.78
CA VAL A 126 -11.21 13.59 9.60
C VAL A 126 -11.08 14.87 10.43
N VAL A 127 -10.23 14.88 11.41
CA VAL A 127 -10.08 16.01 12.34
C VAL A 127 -9.50 17.25 11.69
#